data_804ff492679f2197c77a4f7ebc8832bc
#
_entry.id   804ff492679f2197c77a4f7ebc8832bc
#
_cell.length_a   1.000
_cell.length_b   1.000
_cell.length_c   1.000
_cell.angle_alpha   90.00
_cell.angle_beta   90.00
_cell.angle_gamma   90.00
#
_symmetry.space_group_name_H-M   'P 1'
#
loop_
_entity.id
_entity.type
_entity.pdbx_description
1 polymer ?
#
loop_
_entity_poly.entity_id
_entity_poly.type
_entity_poly.pdbx_seq_one_letter_code
_entity_poly.pdbx_strand_id
1 'polypeptide(L)'
;MMMLKTIVSSFVLLLASSQLVFVPCQAQKRGGVASEDTVTTPVTSKDAPIRGVQYASAEEAAAALAAQKRLPLIAGVSVSTDVCGMIMAACTPYGQYEAAARLNMRGRYFPVVEVGMGVSNHTNESTDLHYKVHSPYYRVGLDYNVAKNARAQGRIMVGVRYAFTTYKYDVDGPDRVDPVYGTSMPFVYKGIRGTNHWAEVVLGLEARVWSVLHLGWSVRYRMRIYNRRTAVDNTWYVPGYGKNDTHALGGTFNVIIDI
;
A
#
# COMPACT_ATOMS: atom_id res chain seq x y z
N MET A 1 8.64 -13.95 25.26
CA MET A 1 7.25 -13.51 25.03
C MET A 1 6.89 -12.18 25.69
N MET A 2 7.50 -11.79 26.78
CA MET A 2 7.22 -10.52 27.50
C MET A 2 7.84 -9.26 26.81
N MET A 3 9.01 -9.35 26.21
CA MET A 3 9.68 -8.21 25.52
C MET A 3 8.97 -7.75 24.24
N LEU A 4 8.31 -8.62 23.51
CA LEU A 4 7.65 -8.28 22.26
C LEU A 4 6.37 -7.43 22.48
N LYS A 5 5.64 -7.65 23.59
CA LYS A 5 4.49 -6.83 23.99
C LYS A 5 4.88 -5.39 24.30
N THR A 6 6.06 -5.19 24.87
CA THR A 6 6.57 -3.85 25.24
C THR A 6 6.96 -3.04 24.00
N ILE A 7 7.55 -3.68 22.97
CA ILE A 7 7.96 -3.00 21.72
C ILE A 7 6.73 -2.61 20.90
N VAL A 8 5.73 -3.48 20.80
CA VAL A 8 4.48 -3.18 20.08
C VAL A 8 3.69 -2.08 20.80
N SER A 9 3.64 -2.11 22.13
CA SER A 9 2.98 -1.06 22.93
C SER A 9 3.67 0.29 22.82
N SER A 10 5.02 0.34 22.77
CA SER A 10 5.78 1.57 22.57
C SER A 10 5.59 2.16 21.17
N PHE A 11 5.44 1.30 20.15
CA PHE A 11 5.20 1.77 18.78
C PHE A 11 3.78 2.35 18.59
N VAL A 12 2.79 1.79 19.26
CA VAL A 12 1.41 2.30 19.27
C VAL A 12 1.31 3.63 20.03
N LEU A 13 2.08 3.80 21.11
CA LEU A 13 2.11 5.07 21.88
C LEU A 13 2.80 6.21 21.12
N LEU A 14 3.81 5.90 20.29
CA LEU A 14 4.48 6.92 19.45
C LEU A 14 3.59 7.45 18.32
N LEU A 15 2.63 6.66 17.85
CA LEU A 15 1.64 7.05 16.84
C LEU A 15 0.51 7.93 17.41
N ALA A 16 0.25 7.87 18.72
CA ALA A 16 -0.82 8.63 19.36
C ALA A 16 -0.42 10.05 19.76
N SER A 17 0.88 10.41 19.74
CA SER A 17 1.38 11.70 20.22
C SER A 17 1.62 12.77 19.14
N SER A 18 1.36 12.49 17.86
CA SER A 18 1.39 13.51 16.82
C SER A 18 0.08 14.31 16.79
N GLN A 19 -0.10 15.16 17.80
CA GLN A 19 -1.12 16.21 17.76
C GLN A 19 -0.71 17.23 16.69
N LEU A 20 -1.43 17.22 15.58
CA LEU A 20 -1.40 18.28 14.57
C LEU A 20 -1.86 19.58 15.22
N VAL A 21 -0.93 20.44 15.54
CA VAL A 21 -1.21 21.83 15.93
C VAL A 21 -1.72 22.55 14.68
N PHE A 22 -3.03 22.69 14.57
CA PHE A 22 -3.66 23.58 13.61
C PHE A 22 -3.42 25.02 14.08
N VAL A 23 -2.53 25.73 13.43
CA VAL A 23 -2.40 27.17 13.57
C VAL A 23 -3.42 27.83 12.61
N PRO A 24 -4.46 28.52 13.09
CA PRO A 24 -5.34 29.25 12.20
C PRO A 24 -4.62 30.50 11.69
N CYS A 25 -4.37 30.57 10.41
CA CYS A 25 -3.91 31.77 9.72
C CYS A 25 -5.09 32.78 9.67
N GLN A 26 -5.07 33.78 10.55
CA GLN A 26 -6.00 34.89 10.50
C GLN A 26 -5.61 35.83 9.35
N ALA A 27 -6.50 35.92 8.35
CA ALA A 27 -6.39 36.90 7.29
C ALA A 27 -6.73 38.30 7.83
N GLN A 28 -5.72 39.14 7.94
CA GLN A 28 -5.85 40.53 8.32
C GLN A 28 -6.42 41.35 7.15
N LYS A 29 -7.69 41.75 7.26
CA LYS A 29 -8.36 42.69 6.35
C LYS A 29 -7.81 44.09 6.60
N ARG A 30 -7.06 44.64 5.66
CA ARG A 30 -6.81 46.09 5.59
C ARG A 30 -7.63 46.69 4.46
N GLY A 31 -8.54 47.51 4.84
CA GLY A 31 -9.26 48.39 3.90
C GLY A 31 -8.40 49.59 3.53
N GLY A 32 -8.64 50.12 2.34
CA GLY A 32 -8.00 51.37 1.88
C GLY A 32 -8.27 51.63 0.42
N VAL A 33 -9.31 52.39 0.16
CA VAL A 33 -9.47 53.54 -0.76
C VAL A 33 -8.97 53.40 -2.21
N ALA A 34 -9.90 53.64 -3.11
CA ALA A 34 -9.76 53.81 -4.56
C ALA A 34 -8.82 54.94 -4.96
N SER A 35 -8.01 54.69 -5.97
CA SER A 35 -7.53 55.69 -6.93
C SER A 35 -7.27 54.97 -8.25
N GLU A 36 -8.01 55.43 -9.27
CA GLU A 36 -7.79 55.18 -10.67
C GLU A 36 -6.44 55.80 -11.06
N ASP A 37 -5.47 54.97 -11.45
CA ASP A 37 -4.37 55.36 -12.31
C ASP A 37 -3.89 54.14 -13.07
N THR A 38 -4.03 54.19 -14.39
CA THR A 38 -3.59 53.21 -15.36
C THR A 38 -2.06 53.17 -15.36
N VAL A 39 -1.48 52.38 -14.49
CA VAL A 39 -0.05 52.03 -14.53
C VAL A 39 0.05 50.54 -14.82
N THR A 40 0.51 50.22 -16.02
CA THR A 40 0.98 48.89 -16.44
C THR A 40 2.14 48.49 -15.54
N THR A 41 1.84 47.95 -14.36
CA THR A 41 2.86 47.31 -13.52
C THR A 41 3.13 45.92 -14.05
N PRO A 42 4.38 45.56 -14.33
CA PRO A 42 4.74 44.17 -14.66
C PRO A 42 4.35 43.33 -13.48
N VAL A 43 3.49 42.33 -13.70
CA VAL A 43 3.08 41.37 -12.69
C VAL A 43 4.32 40.52 -12.32
N THR A 44 5.05 40.96 -11.30
CA THR A 44 6.09 40.19 -10.67
C THR A 44 5.45 39.28 -9.64
N SER A 45 4.72 38.30 -10.16
CA SER A 45 4.16 37.25 -9.31
C SER A 45 5.18 36.12 -9.19
N LYS A 46 5.34 35.57 -7.98
CA LYS A 46 6.09 34.34 -7.71
C LYS A 46 5.58 33.13 -8.51
N ASP A 47 4.44 33.29 -9.16
CA ASP A 47 3.75 32.28 -9.95
C ASP A 47 3.89 32.51 -11.46
N ALA A 48 4.81 33.38 -11.92
CA ALA A 48 5.08 33.57 -13.35
C ALA A 48 5.56 32.26 -13.98
N PRO A 49 4.96 31.81 -15.08
CA PRO A 49 5.23 30.49 -15.66
C PRO A 49 6.64 30.32 -16.18
N ILE A 50 7.28 31.39 -16.63
CA ILE A 50 8.70 31.38 -17.06
C ILE A 50 9.33 32.71 -16.64
N ARG A 51 10.43 32.63 -15.91
CA ARG A 51 11.15 33.84 -15.45
C ARG A 51 11.76 34.58 -16.65
N GLY A 52 11.34 35.82 -16.89
CA GLY A 52 11.86 36.69 -17.94
C GLY A 52 11.08 36.70 -19.27
N VAL A 53 9.96 35.99 -19.38
CA VAL A 53 9.08 36.07 -20.54
C VAL A 53 7.95 37.07 -20.26
N GLN A 54 7.79 38.07 -21.15
CA GLN A 54 6.63 39.00 -21.13
C GLN A 54 5.52 38.38 -21.95
N TYR A 55 4.32 38.32 -21.39
CA TYR A 55 3.11 37.82 -22.07
C TYR A 55 2.31 39.00 -22.54
N ALA A 56 1.73 38.93 -23.74
CA ALA A 56 0.98 40.00 -24.37
C ALA A 56 -0.41 40.21 -23.71
N SER A 57 -0.94 39.16 -23.05
CA SER A 57 -2.22 39.23 -22.33
C SER A 57 -2.20 38.32 -21.07
N ALA A 58 -3.12 38.64 -20.13
CA ALA A 58 -3.34 37.80 -18.94
C ALA A 58 -3.84 36.41 -19.30
N GLU A 59 -4.55 36.26 -20.40
CA GLU A 59 -5.07 34.99 -20.91
C GLU A 59 -3.93 34.11 -21.46
N GLU A 60 -2.97 34.70 -22.19
CA GLU A 60 -1.80 34.03 -22.67
C GLU A 60 -0.89 33.55 -21.51
N ALA A 61 -0.71 34.40 -20.50
CA ALA A 61 -0.01 34.04 -19.27
C ALA A 61 -0.70 32.87 -18.53
N ALA A 62 -2.03 32.89 -18.43
CA ALA A 62 -2.82 31.83 -17.83
C ALA A 62 -2.77 30.52 -18.64
N ALA A 63 -2.81 30.62 -19.98
CA ALA A 63 -2.64 29.46 -20.87
C ALA A 63 -1.24 28.84 -20.77
N ALA A 64 -0.19 29.66 -20.71
CA ALA A 64 1.18 29.22 -20.51
C ALA A 64 1.38 28.55 -19.13
N LEU A 65 0.79 29.12 -18.08
CA LEU A 65 0.77 28.52 -16.74
C LEU A 65 0.02 27.19 -16.73
N ALA A 66 -1.12 27.11 -17.41
CA ALA A 66 -1.89 25.88 -17.56
C ALA A 66 -1.13 24.81 -18.35
N ALA A 67 -0.42 25.20 -19.42
CA ALA A 67 0.44 24.32 -20.20
C ALA A 67 1.63 23.78 -19.36
N GLN A 68 2.25 24.66 -18.57
CA GLN A 68 3.35 24.28 -17.68
C GLN A 68 2.89 23.38 -16.52
N LYS A 69 1.65 23.51 -16.07
CA LYS A 69 1.03 22.63 -15.07
C LYS A 69 0.66 21.24 -15.62
N ARG A 70 0.59 21.08 -16.96
CA ARG A 70 0.32 19.77 -17.56
C ARG A 70 1.53 18.85 -17.34
N LEU A 71 1.31 17.76 -16.63
CA LEU A 71 2.29 16.70 -16.53
C LEU A 71 2.29 15.88 -17.83
N PRO A 72 3.45 15.35 -18.26
CA PRO A 72 3.51 14.43 -19.39
C PRO A 72 2.61 13.22 -19.11
N LEU A 73 2.19 12.52 -20.18
CA LEU A 73 1.32 11.35 -20.06
C LEU A 73 1.95 10.30 -19.14
N ILE A 74 3.25 10.07 -19.30
CA ILE A 74 4.08 9.23 -18.44
C ILE A 74 5.04 10.18 -17.73
N ALA A 75 4.88 10.33 -16.43
CA ALA A 75 5.68 11.24 -15.61
C ALA A 75 6.83 10.54 -14.88
N GLY A 76 6.90 9.20 -14.94
CA GLY A 76 7.97 8.41 -14.34
C GLY A 76 7.48 7.01 -13.95
N VAL A 77 8.41 6.22 -13.49
CA VAL A 77 8.18 4.88 -12.94
C VAL A 77 8.60 4.90 -11.48
N SER A 78 7.88 4.22 -10.62
CA SER A 78 8.28 4.03 -9.23
C SER A 78 8.33 2.56 -8.87
N VAL A 79 9.33 2.20 -8.08
CA VAL A 79 9.52 0.85 -7.54
C VAL A 79 9.37 0.95 -6.02
N SER A 80 8.69 -0.01 -5.42
CA SER A 80 8.49 -0.04 -3.97
C SER A 80 8.60 -1.44 -3.39
N THR A 81 8.91 -1.50 -2.09
CA THR A 81 8.94 -2.74 -1.31
C THR A 81 8.21 -2.54 0.02
N ASP A 82 7.56 -3.61 0.50
CA ASP A 82 6.85 -3.62 1.80
C ASP A 82 7.81 -4.04 2.93
N VAL A 83 8.23 -3.06 3.71
CA VAL A 83 9.11 -3.28 4.86
C VAL A 83 8.38 -3.95 6.02
N CYS A 84 7.09 -3.63 6.22
CA CYS A 84 6.29 -4.22 7.30
C CYS A 84 6.15 -5.74 7.11
N GLY A 85 5.86 -6.17 5.88
CA GLY A 85 5.78 -7.58 5.53
C GLY A 85 7.10 -8.32 5.74
N MET A 86 8.24 -7.69 5.40
CA MET A 86 9.57 -8.25 5.63
C MET A 86 9.89 -8.41 7.12
N ILE A 87 9.57 -7.40 7.94
CA ILE A 87 9.76 -7.46 9.40
C ILE A 87 8.88 -8.57 9.98
N MET A 88 7.63 -8.68 9.54
CA MET A 88 6.75 -9.77 9.98
C MET A 88 7.31 -11.14 9.63
N ALA A 89 7.87 -11.32 8.42
CA ALA A 89 8.48 -12.57 8.00
C ALA A 89 9.71 -12.94 8.83
N ALA A 90 10.44 -11.96 9.35
CA ALA A 90 11.61 -12.18 10.20
C ALA A 90 11.26 -12.44 11.68
N CYS A 91 10.18 -11.81 12.19
CA CYS A 91 9.86 -11.79 13.62
C CYS A 91 8.67 -12.69 14.00
N THR A 92 7.89 -13.16 13.02
CA THR A 92 6.67 -13.95 13.27
C THR A 92 6.67 -15.24 12.42
N PRO A 93 5.88 -16.25 12.78
CA PRO A 93 5.77 -17.47 12.01
C PRO A 93 5.10 -17.30 10.64
N TYR A 94 4.73 -16.09 10.26
CA TYR A 94 4.17 -15.77 8.94
C TYR A 94 4.58 -14.39 8.49
N GLY A 95 4.69 -14.18 7.19
CA GLY A 95 5.02 -12.88 6.62
C GLY A 95 5.06 -12.93 5.11
N GLN A 96 5.48 -11.81 4.53
CA GLN A 96 5.55 -11.68 3.08
C GLN A 96 6.71 -10.78 2.65
N TYR A 97 7.28 -11.12 1.51
CA TYR A 97 8.21 -10.26 0.78
C TYR A 97 7.49 -9.75 -0.45
N GLU A 98 7.45 -8.45 -0.65
CA GLU A 98 6.69 -7.85 -1.74
C GLU A 98 7.51 -6.77 -2.44
N ALA A 99 7.48 -6.78 -3.75
CA ALA A 99 7.98 -5.73 -4.62
C ALA A 99 6.87 -5.26 -5.55
N ALA A 100 6.79 -3.97 -5.79
CA ALA A 100 5.81 -3.38 -6.68
C ALA A 100 6.46 -2.41 -7.65
N ALA A 101 5.94 -2.38 -8.87
CA ALA A 101 6.26 -1.39 -9.89
C ALA A 101 5.00 -0.59 -10.23
N ARG A 102 5.12 0.73 -10.27
CA ARG A 102 4.04 1.66 -10.60
C ARG A 102 4.45 2.59 -11.72
N LEU A 103 3.52 2.87 -12.61
CA LEU A 103 3.67 3.85 -13.67
C LEU A 103 2.93 5.12 -13.29
N ASN A 104 3.62 6.24 -13.22
CA ASN A 104 3.00 7.52 -12.91
C ASN A 104 2.42 8.14 -14.19
N MET A 105 1.10 8.15 -14.31
CA MET A 105 0.39 8.77 -15.42
C MET A 105 -0.24 10.09 -14.98
N ARG A 106 0.32 11.19 -15.48
CA ARG A 106 -0.15 12.57 -15.19
C ARG A 106 -0.21 12.93 -13.70
N GLY A 107 0.51 12.22 -12.84
CA GLY A 107 0.48 12.42 -11.40
C GLY A 107 -0.86 12.08 -10.73
N ARG A 108 -1.79 11.46 -11.47
CA ARG A 108 -3.13 11.11 -10.98
C ARG A 108 -3.42 9.62 -11.02
N TYR A 109 -3.05 8.93 -12.08
CA TYR A 109 -3.31 7.52 -12.27
C TYR A 109 -2.01 6.75 -12.14
N PHE A 110 -2.03 5.69 -11.38
CA PHE A 110 -0.86 4.86 -11.10
C PHE A 110 -1.21 3.39 -11.31
N PRO A 111 -1.17 2.88 -12.57
CA PRO A 111 -1.19 1.45 -12.80
C PRO A 111 -0.07 0.79 -12.01
N VAL A 112 -0.38 -0.33 -11.35
CA VAL A 112 0.53 -1.02 -10.45
C VAL A 112 0.51 -2.51 -10.69
N VAL A 113 1.71 -3.10 -10.63
CA VAL A 113 1.92 -4.55 -10.62
C VAL A 113 2.74 -4.87 -9.39
N GLU A 114 2.28 -5.82 -8.59
CA GLU A 114 2.94 -6.28 -7.38
C GLU A 114 3.21 -7.77 -7.49
N VAL A 115 4.40 -8.17 -7.06
CA VAL A 115 4.83 -9.57 -6.97
C VAL A 115 5.35 -9.80 -5.57
N GLY A 116 4.93 -10.87 -4.95
CA GLY A 116 5.41 -11.19 -3.62
C GLY A 116 5.52 -12.70 -3.36
N MET A 117 6.18 -13.01 -2.26
CA MET A 117 6.36 -14.35 -1.73
C MET A 117 5.77 -14.36 -0.31
N GLY A 118 4.75 -15.18 -0.10
CA GLY A 118 4.19 -15.40 1.23
C GLY A 118 4.80 -16.62 1.88
N VAL A 119 5.18 -16.49 3.14
CA VAL A 119 5.75 -17.56 3.95
C VAL A 119 4.93 -17.71 5.23
N SER A 120 4.68 -18.96 5.62
CA SER A 120 4.05 -19.28 6.90
C SER A 120 4.55 -20.62 7.39
N ASN A 121 4.85 -20.66 8.69
CA ASN A 121 5.23 -21.85 9.44
C ASN A 121 4.54 -21.75 10.80
N HIS A 122 3.31 -22.23 10.89
CA HIS A 122 2.43 -22.00 12.04
C HIS A 122 1.80 -23.29 12.53
N THR A 123 1.84 -23.51 13.83
CA THR A 123 1.10 -24.58 14.50
C THR A 123 -0.15 -23.99 15.16
N ASN A 124 -1.28 -24.57 14.86
CA ASN A 124 -2.53 -24.19 15.50
C ASN A 124 -2.64 -24.88 16.86
N GLU A 125 -2.55 -24.10 17.94
CA GLU A 125 -2.56 -24.61 19.33
C GLU A 125 -3.85 -25.37 19.70
N SER A 126 -4.96 -25.15 18.98
CA SER A 126 -6.24 -25.80 19.27
C SER A 126 -6.40 -27.17 18.64
N THR A 127 -5.69 -27.42 17.51
CA THR A 127 -5.82 -28.63 16.71
C THR A 127 -4.52 -29.41 16.59
N ASP A 128 -3.41 -28.86 17.11
CA ASP A 128 -2.04 -29.35 16.96
C ASP A 128 -1.64 -29.59 15.50
N LEU A 129 -2.34 -28.94 14.56
CA LEU A 129 -2.02 -29.01 13.14
C LEU A 129 -0.95 -27.99 12.80
N HIS A 130 0.12 -28.47 12.22
CA HIS A 130 1.20 -27.66 11.72
C HIS A 130 1.04 -27.38 10.21
N TYR A 131 1.05 -26.10 9.84
CA TYR A 131 0.90 -25.64 8.47
C TYR A 131 2.17 -24.97 7.97
N LYS A 132 2.67 -25.44 6.84
CA LYS A 132 3.82 -24.83 6.16
C LYS A 132 3.44 -24.43 4.75
N VAL A 133 3.65 -23.15 4.44
CA VAL A 133 3.36 -22.55 3.13
C VAL A 133 4.53 -21.68 2.70
N HIS A 134 4.94 -21.82 1.45
CA HIS A 134 5.91 -20.95 0.80
C HIS A 134 5.55 -20.84 -0.67
N SER A 135 4.92 -19.74 -1.10
CA SER A 135 4.44 -19.62 -2.46
C SER A 135 4.31 -18.16 -2.93
N PRO A 136 4.49 -17.91 -4.22
CA PRO A 136 4.35 -16.58 -4.79
C PRO A 136 2.88 -16.16 -4.91
N TYR A 137 2.67 -14.87 -4.97
CA TYR A 137 1.40 -14.24 -5.31
C TYR A 137 1.62 -13.03 -6.21
N TYR A 138 0.58 -12.67 -6.94
CA TYR A 138 0.61 -11.60 -7.92
C TYR A 138 -0.60 -10.69 -7.73
N ARG A 139 -0.39 -9.39 -7.92
CA ARG A 139 -1.46 -8.38 -7.90
C ARG A 139 -1.29 -7.42 -9.05
N VAL A 140 -2.41 -7.03 -9.63
CA VAL A 140 -2.48 -5.96 -10.63
C VAL A 140 -3.57 -5.00 -10.23
N GLY A 141 -3.37 -3.72 -10.46
CA GLY A 141 -4.34 -2.74 -10.05
C GLY A 141 -4.08 -1.34 -10.55
N LEU A 142 -4.87 -0.42 -10.03
CA LEU A 142 -4.81 1.00 -10.36
C LEU A 142 -4.99 1.82 -9.09
N ASP A 143 -4.08 2.73 -8.85
CA ASP A 143 -4.19 3.75 -7.82
C ASP A 143 -4.56 5.09 -8.44
N TYR A 144 -5.39 5.84 -7.74
CA TYR A 144 -5.78 7.20 -8.05
C TYR A 144 -5.33 8.14 -6.95
N ASN A 145 -4.61 9.20 -7.33
CA ASN A 145 -4.21 10.26 -6.40
C ASN A 145 -5.36 11.25 -6.23
N VAL A 146 -5.95 11.28 -5.05
CA VAL A 146 -7.07 12.16 -4.69
C VAL A 146 -6.59 13.57 -4.33
N ALA A 147 -5.30 13.75 -4.03
CA ALA A 147 -4.76 15.06 -3.66
C ALA A 147 -4.94 16.07 -4.80
N LYS A 148 -5.43 17.26 -4.46
CA LYS A 148 -5.70 18.34 -5.44
C LYS A 148 -4.44 18.73 -6.22
N ASN A 149 -3.29 18.67 -5.59
CA ASN A 149 -1.99 18.98 -6.17
C ASN A 149 -1.25 17.71 -6.57
N ALA A 150 -1.22 17.40 -7.87
CA ALA A 150 -0.49 16.24 -8.41
C ALA A 150 1.04 16.29 -8.18
N ARG A 151 1.57 17.48 -7.88
CA ARG A 151 3.00 17.73 -7.56
C ARG A 151 3.28 17.96 -6.08
N ALA A 152 2.30 17.74 -5.19
CA ALA A 152 2.49 17.91 -3.76
C ALA A 152 3.53 16.92 -3.22
N GLN A 153 4.17 17.30 -2.12
CA GLN A 153 5.11 16.42 -1.41
C GLN A 153 4.43 15.19 -0.79
N GLY A 154 3.11 15.27 -0.57
CA GLY A 154 2.27 14.16 -0.10
C GLY A 154 1.24 13.74 -1.15
N ARG A 155 0.99 12.44 -1.24
CA ARG A 155 -0.03 11.85 -2.11
C ARG A 155 -1.03 11.09 -1.25
N ILE A 156 -2.32 11.23 -1.57
CA ILE A 156 -3.39 10.43 -0.97
C ILE A 156 -3.90 9.50 -2.07
N MET A 157 -3.67 8.22 -1.89
CA MET A 157 -3.95 7.20 -2.89
C MET A 157 -5.18 6.40 -2.51
N VAL A 158 -6.09 6.23 -3.48
CA VAL A 158 -7.19 5.27 -3.41
C VAL A 158 -7.02 4.32 -4.57
N GLY A 159 -7.00 3.02 -4.29
CA GLY A 159 -6.72 2.04 -5.32
C GLY A 159 -7.57 0.80 -5.22
N VAL A 160 -7.63 0.09 -6.33
CA VAL A 160 -8.23 -1.23 -6.44
C VAL A 160 -7.20 -2.20 -6.98
N ARG A 161 -7.23 -3.44 -6.49
CA ARG A 161 -6.34 -4.52 -6.88
C ARG A 161 -7.16 -5.76 -7.19
N TYR A 162 -6.73 -6.48 -8.19
CA TYR A 162 -7.07 -7.89 -8.37
C TYR A 162 -5.83 -8.72 -8.09
N ALA A 163 -5.98 -9.75 -7.28
CA ALA A 163 -4.88 -10.56 -6.83
C ALA A 163 -5.19 -12.05 -6.94
N PHE A 164 -4.15 -12.83 -7.19
CA PHE A 164 -4.26 -14.27 -7.27
C PHE A 164 -2.99 -14.97 -6.79
N THR A 165 -3.16 -16.17 -6.28
CA THR A 165 -2.08 -17.09 -5.94
C THR A 165 -2.48 -18.52 -6.23
N THR A 166 -1.51 -19.30 -6.69
CA THR A 166 -1.56 -20.75 -6.68
C THR A 166 -0.45 -21.24 -5.79
N TYR A 167 -0.81 -21.86 -4.70
CA TYR A 167 0.12 -22.22 -3.65
C TYR A 167 0.10 -23.71 -3.35
N LYS A 168 1.20 -24.19 -2.78
CA LYS A 168 1.31 -25.51 -2.19
C LYS A 168 1.51 -25.37 -0.70
N TYR A 169 0.88 -26.23 0.07
CA TYR A 169 1.05 -26.25 1.50
C TYR A 169 1.17 -27.68 2.02
N ASP A 170 1.87 -27.81 3.12
CA ASP A 170 2.01 -29.05 3.86
C ASP A 170 1.22 -28.91 5.16
N VAL A 171 0.59 -30.01 5.56
CA VAL A 171 -0.14 -30.12 6.83
C VAL A 171 0.31 -31.40 7.50
N ASP A 172 0.79 -31.28 8.71
CA ASP A 172 1.10 -32.40 9.59
C ASP A 172 0.48 -32.17 10.96
N GLY A 173 0.09 -33.27 11.59
CA GLY A 173 -0.58 -33.24 12.88
C GLY A 173 -0.39 -34.54 13.65
N PRO A 174 -0.96 -34.62 14.85
CA PRO A 174 -0.89 -35.82 15.67
C PRO A 174 -1.51 -37.03 14.95
N ASP A 175 -0.91 -38.18 15.18
CA ASP A 175 -1.40 -39.44 14.66
C ASP A 175 -2.85 -39.68 15.05
N ARG A 176 -3.65 -40.12 14.09
CA ARG A 176 -5.05 -40.47 14.35
C ARG A 176 -5.14 -41.95 14.71
N VAL A 177 -5.61 -42.21 15.93
CA VAL A 177 -5.83 -43.59 16.39
C VAL A 177 -7.25 -44.00 16.02
N ASP A 178 -7.37 -45.13 15.32
CA ASP A 178 -8.66 -45.77 15.03
C ASP A 178 -9.29 -46.24 16.35
N PRO A 179 -10.45 -45.75 16.76
CA PRO A 179 -11.07 -46.13 18.03
C PRO A 179 -11.53 -47.57 18.08
N VAL A 180 -11.68 -48.24 16.93
CA VAL A 180 -12.13 -49.64 16.86
C VAL A 180 -10.99 -50.60 16.86
N TYR A 181 -9.94 -50.34 16.08
CA TYR A 181 -8.81 -51.29 15.88
C TYR A 181 -7.54 -50.85 16.60
N GLY A 182 -7.49 -49.69 17.22
CA GLY A 182 -6.31 -49.16 17.92
C GLY A 182 -5.12 -48.88 17.00
N THR A 183 -5.32 -48.87 15.69
CA THR A 183 -4.26 -48.64 14.71
C THR A 183 -3.98 -47.15 14.61
N SER A 184 -2.71 -46.76 14.78
CA SER A 184 -2.29 -45.36 14.59
C SER A 184 -2.01 -45.10 13.11
N MET A 185 -2.59 -44.03 12.58
CA MET A 185 -2.37 -43.55 11.22
C MET A 185 -1.72 -42.17 11.28
N PRO A 186 -0.55 -41.96 10.63
CA PRO A 186 0.08 -40.66 10.59
C PRO A 186 -0.77 -39.66 9.79
N PHE A 187 -1.01 -38.49 10.36
CA PHE A 187 -1.71 -37.38 9.71
C PHE A 187 -0.69 -36.45 9.07
N VAL A 188 -0.16 -36.83 7.91
CA VAL A 188 0.85 -36.05 7.18
C VAL A 188 0.43 -35.94 5.71
N TYR A 189 0.15 -34.73 5.27
CA TYR A 189 -0.21 -34.42 3.89
C TYR A 189 0.74 -33.36 3.34
N LYS A 190 1.43 -33.66 2.26
CA LYS A 190 2.41 -32.77 1.63
C LYS A 190 2.01 -32.36 0.23
N GLY A 191 2.33 -31.10 -0.14
CA GLY A 191 2.17 -30.59 -1.49
C GLY A 191 0.73 -30.40 -1.92
N ILE A 192 -0.19 -30.16 -0.99
CA ILE A 192 -1.60 -29.90 -1.31
C ILE A 192 -1.69 -28.58 -2.07
N ARG A 193 -2.34 -28.58 -3.22
CA ARG A 193 -2.47 -27.41 -4.08
C ARG A 193 -3.76 -26.66 -3.79
N GLY A 194 -3.62 -25.36 -3.51
CA GLY A 194 -4.71 -24.41 -3.39
C GLY A 194 -4.59 -23.29 -4.43
N THR A 195 -5.73 -22.69 -4.76
CA THR A 195 -5.79 -21.50 -5.60
C THR A 195 -6.75 -20.52 -4.97
N ASN A 196 -6.33 -19.28 -4.84
CA ASN A 196 -7.14 -18.21 -4.27
C ASN A 196 -7.10 -16.95 -5.14
N HIS A 197 -8.27 -16.33 -5.35
CA HIS A 197 -8.41 -15.06 -6.06
C HIS A 197 -9.18 -14.09 -5.17
N TRP A 198 -8.74 -12.85 -5.12
CA TRP A 198 -9.38 -11.83 -4.30
C TRP A 198 -9.28 -10.45 -4.92
N ALA A 199 -10.18 -9.56 -4.51
CA ALA A 199 -10.10 -8.13 -4.79
C ALA A 199 -9.61 -7.41 -3.54
N GLU A 200 -8.91 -6.30 -3.74
CA GLU A 200 -8.49 -5.41 -2.66
C GLU A 200 -8.92 -3.98 -2.95
N VAL A 201 -9.35 -3.28 -1.91
CA VAL A 201 -9.45 -1.82 -1.88
C VAL A 201 -8.30 -1.31 -1.01
N VAL A 202 -7.57 -0.32 -1.53
CA VAL A 202 -6.36 0.21 -0.90
C VAL A 202 -6.55 1.69 -0.65
N LEU A 203 -6.26 2.12 0.57
CA LEU A 203 -6.13 3.52 0.96
C LEU A 203 -4.68 3.74 1.36
N GLY A 204 -4.00 4.67 0.71
CA GLY A 204 -2.58 4.93 0.92
C GLY A 204 -2.29 6.40 1.17
N LEU A 205 -1.30 6.65 2.00
CA LEU A 205 -0.69 7.96 2.23
C LEU A 205 0.79 7.85 1.89
N GLU A 206 1.28 8.72 1.03
CA GLU A 206 2.69 8.76 0.64
C GLU A 206 3.25 10.15 0.92
N ALA A 207 4.43 10.20 1.51
CA ALA A 207 5.17 11.42 1.76
C ALA A 207 6.54 11.34 1.12
N ARG A 208 6.94 12.41 0.43
CA ARG A 208 8.30 12.55 -0.08
C ARG A 208 9.23 12.92 1.05
N VAL A 209 10.25 12.09 1.27
CA VAL A 209 11.29 12.33 2.26
C VAL A 209 12.53 12.91 1.58
N TRP A 210 12.85 12.42 0.40
CA TRP A 210 13.99 12.90 -0.40
C TRP A 210 13.56 13.14 -1.84
N SER A 211 14.47 13.59 -2.69
CA SER A 211 14.19 13.87 -4.11
C SER A 211 13.51 12.71 -4.82
N VAL A 212 14.00 11.50 -4.61
CA VAL A 212 13.54 10.25 -5.25
C VAL A 212 12.90 9.27 -4.27
N LEU A 213 13.01 9.51 -2.95
CA LEU A 213 12.58 8.59 -1.90
C LEU A 213 11.25 9.05 -1.29
N HIS A 214 10.27 8.16 -1.34
CA HIS A 214 8.98 8.33 -0.67
C HIS A 214 8.76 7.21 0.34
N LEU A 215 8.10 7.55 1.45
CA LEU A 215 7.58 6.61 2.42
C LEU A 215 6.06 6.57 2.28
N GLY A 216 5.51 5.37 2.26
CA GLY A 216 4.09 5.15 2.08
C GLY A 216 3.51 4.25 3.16
N TRP A 217 2.33 4.60 3.63
CA TRP A 217 1.50 3.78 4.50
C TRP A 217 0.26 3.39 3.73
N SER A 218 -0.16 2.15 3.77
CA SER A 218 -1.44 1.79 3.19
C SER A 218 -2.22 0.83 4.08
N VAL A 219 -3.54 0.99 4.02
CA VAL A 219 -4.51 0.05 4.58
C VAL A 219 -5.19 -0.65 3.42
N ARG A 220 -5.27 -1.97 3.49
CA ARG A 220 -5.80 -2.83 2.43
C ARG A 220 -6.97 -3.65 2.97
N TYR A 221 -8.13 -3.49 2.39
CA TYR A 221 -9.28 -4.36 2.64
C TYR A 221 -9.38 -5.38 1.51
N ARG A 222 -9.32 -6.65 1.86
CA ARG A 222 -9.28 -7.79 0.94
C ARG A 222 -10.58 -8.54 1.02
N MET A 223 -11.16 -8.85 -0.15
CA MET A 223 -12.39 -9.63 -0.29
C MET A 223 -12.11 -10.84 -1.18
N ARG A 224 -12.35 -12.04 -0.66
CA ARG A 224 -12.17 -13.27 -1.41
C ARG A 224 -13.26 -13.40 -2.49
N ILE A 225 -12.84 -13.66 -3.73
CA ILE A 225 -13.72 -13.90 -4.86
C ILE A 225 -13.86 -15.40 -5.09
N TYR A 226 -12.73 -16.11 -5.11
CA TYR A 226 -12.69 -17.53 -5.40
C TYR A 226 -11.64 -18.23 -4.56
N ASN A 227 -12.02 -19.41 -4.02
CA ASN A 227 -11.09 -20.30 -3.33
C ASN A 227 -11.41 -21.75 -3.75
N ARG A 228 -10.41 -22.41 -4.29
CA ARG A 228 -10.51 -23.84 -4.59
C ARG A 228 -10.40 -24.62 -3.28
N ARG A 229 -11.48 -25.27 -2.88
CA ARG A 229 -11.49 -26.17 -1.73
C ARG A 229 -10.66 -27.41 -2.04
N THR A 230 -9.85 -27.82 -1.10
CA THR A 230 -9.04 -29.04 -1.17
C THR A 230 -9.65 -30.15 -0.32
N ALA A 231 -9.27 -31.41 -0.57
CA ALA A 231 -9.82 -32.55 0.14
C ALA A 231 -9.46 -32.59 1.65
N VAL A 232 -8.37 -31.94 2.00
CA VAL A 232 -7.90 -31.80 3.39
C VAL A 232 -8.00 -30.32 3.69
N ASP A 233 -8.78 -29.93 4.63
CA ASP A 233 -9.12 -28.57 5.04
C ASP A 233 -8.22 -27.43 4.50
N ASN A 234 -8.74 -26.21 4.45
CA ASN A 234 -7.99 -25.07 3.94
C ASN A 234 -6.79 -24.75 4.83
N THR A 235 -5.67 -24.32 4.22
CA THR A 235 -4.52 -23.80 4.97
C THR A 235 -4.93 -22.63 5.88
N TRP A 236 -4.26 -22.49 7.01
CA TRP A 236 -4.46 -21.37 7.93
C TRP A 236 -4.07 -20.01 7.33
N TYR A 237 -3.05 -20.01 6.43
CA TYR A 237 -2.53 -18.80 5.80
C TYR A 237 -2.47 -18.95 4.28
N VAL A 238 -2.98 -17.94 3.58
CA VAL A 238 -2.91 -17.85 2.11
C VAL A 238 -1.89 -16.78 1.73
N PRO A 239 -0.86 -17.11 0.93
CA PRO A 239 0.17 -16.17 0.49
C PRO A 239 -0.43 -14.90 -0.13
N GLY A 240 0.01 -13.73 0.38
CA GLY A 240 -0.47 -12.43 -0.05
C GLY A 240 -1.86 -12.03 0.44
N TYR A 241 -2.70 -12.99 0.80
CA TYR A 241 -4.04 -12.73 1.34
C TYR A 241 -4.02 -12.56 2.86
N GLY A 242 -3.29 -13.42 3.56
CA GLY A 242 -3.25 -13.46 5.02
C GLY A 242 -3.98 -14.66 5.61
N LYS A 243 -4.61 -14.50 6.78
CA LYS A 243 -5.40 -15.57 7.39
C LYS A 243 -6.53 -16.00 6.45
N ASN A 244 -6.81 -17.30 6.45
CA ASN A 244 -7.80 -17.90 5.55
C ASN A 244 -9.23 -17.60 5.97
N ASP A 245 -9.69 -16.37 5.69
CA ASP A 245 -11.03 -15.88 5.98
C ASP A 245 -11.70 -15.35 4.70
N THR A 246 -12.99 -14.98 4.77
CA THR A 246 -13.73 -14.36 3.65
C THR A 246 -13.26 -12.94 3.38
N HIS A 247 -12.94 -12.22 4.44
CA HIS A 247 -12.44 -10.84 4.40
C HIS A 247 -11.17 -10.71 5.23
N ALA A 248 -10.26 -9.86 4.81
CA ALA A 248 -9.05 -9.57 5.57
C ALA A 248 -8.71 -8.09 5.52
N LEU A 249 -8.31 -7.54 6.65
CA LEU A 249 -7.74 -6.20 6.75
C LEU A 249 -6.24 -6.33 6.95
N GLY A 250 -5.47 -5.52 6.24
CA GLY A 250 -4.01 -5.49 6.36
C GLY A 250 -3.48 -4.08 6.23
N GLY A 251 -2.29 -3.87 6.79
CA GLY A 251 -1.52 -2.64 6.64
C GLY A 251 -0.17 -2.93 6.03
N THR A 252 0.37 -2.01 5.25
CA THR A 252 1.72 -2.07 4.71
C THR A 252 2.46 -0.77 4.96
N PHE A 253 3.76 -0.87 5.08
CA PHE A 253 4.67 0.26 5.09
C PHE A 253 5.67 0.11 3.96
N ASN A 254 5.58 1.00 2.98
CA ASN A 254 6.33 0.90 1.74
C ASN A 254 7.44 1.94 1.67
N VAL A 255 8.59 1.51 1.23
CA VAL A 255 9.67 2.37 0.75
C VAL A 255 9.56 2.43 -0.77
N ILE A 256 9.46 3.63 -1.32
CA ILE A 256 9.15 3.88 -2.73
C ILE A 256 10.27 4.73 -3.31
N ILE A 257 10.78 4.33 -4.46
CA ILE A 257 11.80 5.05 -5.22
C ILE A 257 11.18 5.47 -6.56
N ASP A 258 11.09 6.78 -6.78
CA ASP A 258 10.64 7.36 -8.06
C ASP A 258 11.85 7.50 -9.01
N ILE A 259 11.72 6.97 -10.25
CA ILE A 259 12.75 6.94 -11.30
C ILE A 259 12.29 7.78 -12.48
#